data_c4708abe658a8f892ddd86f44b8ae2a1
#
_entry.id   c4708abe658a8f892ddd86f44b8ae2a1
#
_cell.length_a   1.000
_cell.length_b   1.000
_cell.length_c   1.000
_cell.angle_alpha   90.00
_cell.angle_beta   90.00
_cell.angle_gamma   90.00
#
_symmetry.space_group_name_H-M   'P 1'
#
loop_
_entity.id
_entity.type
_entity.pdbx_description
1 polymer ?
#
loop_
_entity_poly.entity_id
_entity_poly.type
_entity_poly.pdbx_seq_one_letter_code
_entity_poly.pdbx_strand_id
1 'polypeptide(L)'
;SEMCIRDSCWPNAIIQRCLVHAQRVIRRYTTSRPRTDAGKAIYALALKLTRITTLDQAREWTLRLHDFGQVFKAFLNEKTPVPKERRTLNNQWEWAHLRVRKAYNSLLHLSRKGWLFTYLQPPPNALEPQRWASTTNSLEGGINAQLKRIADAHRGRSGERQRRMLEWYLHSKTQLPDDPLKIARQCNFGQDQLAKV
;
A
#
# COMPACT_ATOMS: atom_id res chain seq x y z
N SER A 1 -14.09 8.39 -2.15
CA SER A 1 -13.04 7.49 -1.63
C SER A 1 -11.69 7.94 -2.17
N GLU A 2 -10.59 7.62 -1.49
CA GLU A 2 -9.22 8.04 -1.87
C GLU A 2 -8.84 7.66 -3.32
N MET A 3 -9.37 6.56 -3.84
CA MET A 3 -9.16 6.15 -5.23
C MET A 3 -9.81 7.11 -6.23
N CYS A 4 -10.99 7.66 -5.92
CA CYS A 4 -11.65 8.62 -6.82
C CYS A 4 -10.87 9.94 -6.89
N ILE A 5 -10.32 10.42 -5.77
CA ILE A 5 -9.49 11.64 -5.74
C ILE A 5 -8.23 11.43 -6.57
N ARG A 6 -7.55 10.30 -6.41
CA ARG A 6 -6.37 9.97 -7.21
C ARG A 6 -6.69 9.93 -8.71
N ASP A 7 -7.74 9.23 -9.10
CA ASP A 7 -8.09 9.03 -10.52
C ASP A 7 -8.49 10.34 -11.20
N SER A 8 -9.06 11.28 -10.44
CA SER A 8 -9.37 12.62 -10.96
C SER A 8 -8.16 13.55 -11.04
N CYS A 9 -7.26 13.49 -10.05
CA CYS A 9 -6.09 14.37 -10.00
C CYS A 9 -4.90 13.85 -10.83
N TRP A 10 -4.72 12.52 -10.89
CA TRP A 10 -3.59 11.87 -11.56
C TRP A 10 -4.04 10.62 -12.33
N PRO A 11 -4.78 10.78 -13.45
CA PRO A 11 -5.35 9.65 -14.19
C PRO A 11 -4.30 8.69 -14.75
N ASN A 12 -3.10 9.20 -15.04
CA ASN A 12 -1.99 8.43 -15.60
C ASN A 12 -0.98 7.94 -14.54
N ALA A 13 -1.30 8.06 -13.26
CA ALA A 13 -0.37 7.67 -12.20
C ALA A 13 -0.14 6.15 -12.19
N ILE A 14 1.13 5.76 -12.24
CA ILE A 14 1.55 4.36 -12.07
C ILE A 14 1.49 4.02 -10.58
N ILE A 15 0.81 2.91 -10.27
CA ILE A 15 0.57 2.52 -8.87
C ILE A 15 1.52 1.40 -8.49
N GLN A 16 2.27 1.61 -7.41
CA GLN A 16 2.98 0.57 -6.70
C GLN A 16 2.31 0.31 -5.34
N ARG A 17 1.86 -0.92 -5.10
CA ARG A 17 1.42 -1.32 -3.75
C ARG A 17 2.62 -1.71 -2.91
N CYS A 18 2.65 -1.25 -1.68
CA CYS A 18 3.69 -1.64 -0.72
C CYS A 18 3.69 -3.17 -0.51
N LEU A 19 4.79 -3.83 -0.87
CA LEU A 19 4.90 -5.29 -0.79
C LEU A 19 4.85 -5.80 0.65
N VAL A 20 5.38 -5.03 1.61
CA VAL A 20 5.28 -5.36 3.05
C VAL A 20 3.83 -5.35 3.52
N HIS A 21 3.03 -4.38 3.07
CA HIS A 21 1.60 -4.36 3.38
C HIS A 21 0.84 -5.54 2.75
N ALA A 22 1.13 -5.86 1.49
CA ALA A 22 0.57 -7.04 0.84
C ALA A 22 0.90 -8.31 1.62
N GLN A 23 2.16 -8.50 2.03
CA GLN A 23 2.60 -9.61 2.86
C GLN A 23 1.87 -9.66 4.22
N ARG A 24 1.73 -8.52 4.91
CA ARG A 24 1.02 -8.41 6.20
C ARG A 24 -0.45 -8.79 6.07
N VAL A 25 -1.12 -8.41 4.96
CA VAL A 25 -2.50 -8.82 4.68
C VAL A 25 -2.62 -10.33 4.58
N ILE A 26 -1.71 -10.99 3.86
CA ILE A 26 -1.71 -12.46 3.75
C ILE A 26 -1.48 -13.10 5.11
N ARG A 27 -0.49 -12.63 5.87
CA ARG A 27 -0.23 -13.11 7.23
C ARG A 27 -1.46 -12.98 8.15
N ARG A 28 -2.26 -11.93 8.00
CA ARG A 28 -3.51 -11.75 8.75
C ARG A 28 -4.54 -12.85 8.42
N TYR A 29 -4.60 -13.28 7.16
CA TYR A 29 -5.50 -14.34 6.73
C TYR A 29 -4.99 -15.74 7.07
N THR A 30 -3.71 -16.02 6.88
CA THR A 30 -3.10 -17.35 7.02
C THR A 30 -2.52 -17.61 8.42
N THR A 31 -2.28 -16.57 9.21
CA THR A 31 -1.43 -16.55 10.41
C THR A 31 0.07 -16.70 10.07
N SER A 32 0.96 -16.66 11.08
CA SER A 32 2.39 -16.91 10.89
C SER A 32 2.75 -18.40 10.83
N ARG A 33 1.83 -19.26 11.23
CA ARG A 33 1.98 -20.73 11.25
C ARG A 33 0.74 -21.40 10.64
N PRO A 34 0.59 -21.35 9.30
CA PRO A 34 -0.56 -21.96 8.64
C PRO A 34 -0.58 -23.47 8.84
N ARG A 35 -1.76 -24.02 9.09
CA ARG A 35 -1.92 -25.47 9.33
C ARG A 35 -2.15 -26.26 8.03
N THR A 36 -2.86 -25.65 7.07
CA THR A 36 -3.18 -26.30 5.77
C THR A 36 -2.06 -26.12 4.77
N ASP A 37 -1.87 -27.06 3.86
CA ASP A 37 -0.83 -26.97 2.82
C ASP A 37 -1.07 -25.79 1.88
N ALA A 38 -2.34 -25.52 1.52
CA ALA A 38 -2.69 -24.30 0.78
C ALA A 38 -2.32 -23.03 1.57
N GLY A 39 -2.57 -23.00 2.88
CA GLY A 39 -2.16 -21.89 3.74
C GLY A 39 -0.65 -21.71 3.80
N LYS A 40 0.11 -22.79 3.92
CA LYS A 40 1.59 -22.76 3.89
C LYS A 40 2.10 -22.25 2.55
N ALA A 41 1.57 -22.76 1.45
CA ALA A 41 1.98 -22.39 0.10
C ALA A 41 1.74 -20.91 -0.21
N ILE A 42 0.53 -20.38 0.07
CA ILE A 42 0.22 -18.97 -0.18
C ILE A 42 1.01 -18.03 0.74
N TYR A 43 1.28 -18.44 1.98
CA TYR A 43 2.11 -17.68 2.90
C TYR A 43 3.58 -17.66 2.44
N ALA A 44 4.11 -18.77 1.95
CA ALA A 44 5.45 -18.84 1.36
C ALA A 44 5.59 -17.93 0.13
N LEU A 45 4.58 -17.88 -0.73
CA LEU A 45 4.52 -16.92 -1.85
C LEU A 45 4.55 -15.48 -1.37
N ALA A 46 3.79 -15.15 -0.33
CA ALA A 46 3.77 -13.80 0.25
C ALA A 46 5.13 -13.41 0.86
N LEU A 47 5.84 -14.34 1.50
CA LEU A 47 7.19 -14.09 2.06
C LEU A 47 8.23 -13.77 0.97
N LYS A 48 8.07 -14.30 -0.24
CA LYS A 48 8.96 -14.04 -1.36
C LYS A 48 8.80 -12.66 -1.98
N LEU A 49 7.63 -12.00 -1.83
CA LEU A 49 7.33 -10.70 -2.46
C LEU A 49 8.42 -9.65 -2.25
N THR A 50 8.88 -9.49 -1.01
CA THR A 50 9.86 -8.45 -0.65
C THR A 50 11.29 -8.77 -1.09
N ARG A 51 11.52 -9.97 -1.62
CA ARG A 51 12.84 -10.44 -2.09
C ARG A 51 13.00 -10.37 -3.61
N ILE A 52 11.93 -10.01 -4.32
CA ILE A 52 11.94 -9.91 -5.78
C ILE A 52 12.67 -8.62 -6.17
N THR A 53 13.67 -8.74 -7.02
CA THR A 53 14.53 -7.64 -7.47
C THR A 53 14.64 -7.53 -8.98
N THR A 54 14.18 -8.55 -9.73
CA THR A 54 14.24 -8.59 -11.20
C THR A 54 12.88 -8.91 -11.82
N LEU A 55 12.70 -8.53 -13.07
CA LEU A 55 11.48 -8.83 -13.83
C LEU A 55 11.26 -10.34 -14.02
N ASP A 56 12.32 -11.11 -14.19
CA ASP A 56 12.20 -12.57 -14.35
C ASP A 56 11.72 -13.22 -13.06
N GLN A 57 12.23 -12.79 -11.91
CA GLN A 57 11.70 -13.22 -10.61
C GLN A 57 10.22 -12.83 -10.42
N ALA A 58 9.83 -11.64 -10.89
CA ALA A 58 8.44 -11.19 -10.81
C ALA A 58 7.52 -12.05 -11.70
N ARG A 59 7.98 -12.38 -12.92
CA ARG A 59 7.26 -13.30 -13.83
C ARG A 59 7.12 -14.69 -13.22
N GLU A 60 8.22 -15.26 -12.72
CA GLU A 60 8.21 -16.57 -12.05
C GLU A 60 7.25 -16.58 -10.84
N TRP A 61 7.28 -15.54 -10.03
CA TRP A 61 6.37 -15.42 -8.89
C TRP A 61 4.90 -15.37 -9.34
N THR A 62 4.61 -14.63 -10.40
CA THR A 62 3.25 -14.53 -10.98
C THR A 62 2.75 -15.88 -11.49
N LEU A 63 3.60 -16.63 -12.19
CA LEU A 63 3.29 -17.98 -12.63
C LEU A 63 3.01 -18.90 -11.44
N ARG A 64 3.83 -18.88 -10.40
CA ARG A 64 3.62 -19.67 -9.18
C ARG A 64 2.31 -19.31 -8.46
N LEU A 65 1.90 -18.03 -8.48
CA LEU A 65 0.59 -17.62 -7.94
C LEU A 65 -0.56 -18.20 -8.78
N HIS A 66 -0.41 -18.23 -10.10
CA HIS A 66 -1.40 -18.85 -10.99
C HIS A 66 -1.50 -20.35 -10.75
N ASP A 67 -0.35 -21.05 -10.70
CA ASP A 67 -0.27 -22.49 -10.42
C ASP A 67 -0.89 -22.84 -9.07
N PHE A 68 -0.64 -22.03 -8.04
CA PHE A 68 -1.34 -22.17 -6.75
C PHE A 68 -2.86 -22.20 -6.92
N GLY A 69 -3.40 -21.29 -7.74
CA GLY A 69 -4.83 -21.22 -8.01
C GLY A 69 -5.38 -22.48 -8.72
N GLN A 70 -4.59 -23.11 -9.59
CA GLN A 70 -4.95 -24.34 -10.27
C GLN A 70 -4.85 -25.56 -9.34
N VAL A 71 -3.72 -25.72 -8.65
CA VAL A 71 -3.47 -26.85 -7.73
C VAL A 71 -4.49 -26.90 -6.60
N PHE A 72 -4.79 -25.73 -6.00
CA PHE A 72 -5.72 -25.65 -4.87
C PHE A 72 -7.15 -25.25 -5.27
N LYS A 73 -7.52 -25.38 -6.54
CA LYS A 73 -8.84 -24.96 -7.06
C LYS A 73 -10.00 -25.62 -6.29
N ALA A 74 -9.95 -26.92 -6.07
CA ALA A 74 -10.97 -27.66 -5.33
C ALA A 74 -11.08 -27.16 -3.89
N PHE A 75 -9.95 -27.07 -3.18
CA PHE A 75 -9.84 -26.56 -1.81
C PHE A 75 -10.39 -25.13 -1.67
N LEU A 76 -10.04 -24.22 -2.59
CA LEU A 76 -10.50 -22.83 -2.57
C LEU A 76 -12.01 -22.71 -2.86
N ASN A 77 -12.60 -23.65 -3.57
CA ASN A 77 -14.02 -23.65 -3.94
C ASN A 77 -14.89 -24.56 -3.07
N GLU A 78 -14.31 -25.17 -2.05
CA GLU A 78 -15.06 -25.99 -1.10
C GLU A 78 -16.05 -25.13 -0.31
N LYS A 79 -17.29 -25.59 -0.22
CA LYS A 79 -18.39 -24.94 0.50
C LYS A 79 -18.92 -25.87 1.56
N THR A 80 -19.27 -25.30 2.71
CA THR A 80 -19.94 -25.99 3.80
C THR A 80 -21.31 -25.36 4.06
N PRO A 81 -22.33 -26.14 4.47
CA PRO A 81 -23.61 -25.58 4.85
C PRO A 81 -23.45 -24.68 6.09
N VAL A 82 -24.10 -23.52 6.06
CA VAL A 82 -24.15 -22.64 7.23
C VAL A 82 -24.90 -23.34 8.36
N PRO A 83 -24.42 -23.30 9.63
CA PRO A 83 -25.15 -23.84 10.78
C PRO A 83 -26.58 -23.34 10.83
N LYS A 84 -27.52 -24.21 11.27
CA LYS A 84 -28.96 -23.91 11.23
C LYS A 84 -29.31 -22.61 11.94
N GLU A 85 -28.61 -22.28 13.03
CA GLU A 85 -28.82 -21.09 13.86
C GLU A 85 -28.48 -19.77 13.15
N ARG A 86 -27.60 -19.81 12.13
CA ARG A 86 -27.15 -18.65 11.34
C ARG A 86 -27.65 -18.67 9.91
N ARG A 87 -28.45 -19.69 9.54
CA ARG A 87 -28.94 -19.88 8.18
C ARG A 87 -30.06 -18.88 7.85
N THR A 88 -29.96 -18.21 6.71
CA THR A 88 -30.98 -17.34 6.16
C THR A 88 -31.32 -17.78 4.73
N LEU A 89 -32.43 -17.29 4.16
CA LEU A 89 -32.81 -17.59 2.77
C LEU A 89 -31.68 -17.32 1.77
N ASN A 90 -30.89 -16.26 1.99
CA ASN A 90 -29.81 -15.83 1.11
C ASN A 90 -28.42 -16.33 1.51
N ASN A 91 -28.28 -17.00 2.67
CA ASN A 91 -27.00 -17.46 3.19
C ASN A 91 -27.08 -18.91 3.67
N GLN A 92 -27.16 -19.84 2.73
CA GLN A 92 -27.26 -21.28 3.00
C GLN A 92 -25.89 -21.97 3.03
N TRP A 93 -24.89 -21.39 2.36
CA TRP A 93 -23.56 -21.97 2.16
C TRP A 93 -22.48 -20.93 2.49
N GLU A 94 -21.40 -21.37 3.10
CA GLU A 94 -20.21 -20.57 3.33
C GLU A 94 -18.97 -21.27 2.78
N TRP A 95 -17.93 -20.50 2.48
CA TRP A 95 -16.67 -21.07 2.02
C TRP A 95 -15.96 -21.77 3.18
N ALA A 96 -15.67 -23.07 3.04
CA ALA A 96 -14.95 -23.85 4.06
C ALA A 96 -13.59 -23.23 4.39
N HIS A 97 -12.90 -22.70 3.38
CA HIS A 97 -11.56 -22.14 3.50
C HIS A 97 -11.52 -20.63 3.17
N LEU A 98 -12.50 -19.88 3.67
CA LEU A 98 -12.69 -18.45 3.37
C LEU A 98 -11.43 -17.63 3.56
N ARG A 99 -10.64 -17.88 4.62
CA ARG A 99 -9.44 -17.11 4.93
C ARG A 99 -8.35 -17.31 3.87
N VAL A 100 -8.04 -18.54 3.51
CA VAL A 100 -7.05 -18.86 2.46
C VAL A 100 -7.52 -18.34 1.11
N ARG A 101 -8.83 -18.48 0.81
CA ARG A 101 -9.46 -17.91 -0.39
C ARG A 101 -9.30 -16.38 -0.45
N LYS A 102 -9.52 -15.66 0.65
CA LYS A 102 -9.31 -14.20 0.73
C LYS A 102 -7.84 -13.84 0.53
N ALA A 103 -6.91 -14.62 1.09
CA ALA A 103 -5.48 -14.44 0.89
C ALA A 103 -5.10 -14.54 -0.59
N TYR A 104 -5.52 -15.63 -1.26
CA TYR A 104 -5.28 -15.83 -2.68
C TYR A 104 -5.88 -14.73 -3.54
N ASN A 105 -7.17 -14.41 -3.35
CA ASN A 105 -7.86 -13.38 -4.12
C ASN A 105 -7.23 -11.99 -3.94
N SER A 106 -6.71 -11.69 -2.76
CA SER A 106 -6.00 -10.43 -2.50
C SER A 106 -4.73 -10.32 -3.36
N LEU A 107 -3.88 -11.36 -3.39
CA LEU A 107 -2.67 -11.36 -4.23
C LEU A 107 -3.02 -11.39 -5.72
N LEU A 108 -4.00 -12.19 -6.10
CA LEU A 108 -4.45 -12.29 -7.49
C LEU A 108 -4.98 -10.96 -8.01
N HIS A 109 -5.75 -10.23 -7.19
CA HIS A 109 -6.24 -8.90 -7.53
C HIS A 109 -5.09 -7.93 -7.78
N LEU A 110 -4.12 -7.85 -6.86
CA LEU A 110 -2.97 -6.98 -6.98
C LEU A 110 -2.10 -7.33 -8.20
N SER A 111 -1.92 -8.62 -8.47
CA SER A 111 -1.17 -9.12 -9.62
C SER A 111 -1.86 -8.75 -10.94
N ARG A 112 -3.19 -9.01 -11.05
CA ARG A 112 -3.98 -8.66 -12.24
C ARG A 112 -4.01 -7.16 -12.55
N LYS A 113 -3.97 -6.32 -11.50
CA LYS A 113 -3.88 -4.86 -11.64
C LYS A 113 -2.47 -4.37 -11.99
N GLY A 114 -1.47 -5.24 -11.98
CA GLY A 114 -0.08 -4.86 -12.23
C GLY A 114 0.55 -4.00 -11.12
N TRP A 115 -0.02 -3.99 -9.90
CA TRP A 115 0.38 -3.08 -8.82
C TRP A 115 1.50 -3.60 -7.91
N LEU A 116 1.99 -4.82 -8.14
CA LEU A 116 3.00 -5.44 -7.28
C LEU A 116 4.44 -5.11 -7.69
N PHE A 117 4.71 -5.03 -8.99
CA PHE A 117 6.08 -5.00 -9.52
C PHE A 117 6.39 -3.80 -10.40
N THR A 118 5.62 -2.73 -10.29
CA THR A 118 5.84 -1.49 -11.06
C THR A 118 7.17 -0.82 -10.72
N TYR A 119 7.70 -1.02 -9.52
CA TYR A 119 9.02 -0.54 -9.12
C TYR A 119 10.19 -1.15 -9.92
N LEU A 120 9.95 -2.25 -10.64
CA LEU A 120 10.95 -2.88 -11.53
C LEU A 120 10.95 -2.28 -12.94
N GLN A 121 9.95 -1.44 -13.26
CA GLN A 121 9.78 -0.81 -14.58
C GLN A 121 9.67 0.71 -14.37
N PRO A 122 10.79 1.42 -14.24
CA PRO A 122 10.76 2.87 -14.13
C PRO A 122 10.08 3.48 -15.37
N PRO A 123 9.33 4.58 -15.22
CA PRO A 123 8.71 5.25 -16.36
C PRO A 123 9.78 5.74 -17.33
N PRO A 124 9.48 5.78 -18.65
CA PRO A 124 10.45 6.13 -19.69
C PRO A 124 11.08 7.52 -19.55
N ASN A 125 10.45 8.41 -18.78
CA ASN A 125 10.91 9.77 -18.53
C ASN A 125 11.69 9.93 -17.20
N ALA A 126 12.06 8.84 -16.54
CA ALA A 126 12.91 8.92 -15.35
C ALA A 126 14.30 9.42 -15.77
N LEU A 127 14.67 10.60 -15.29
CA LEU A 127 15.95 11.28 -15.64
C LEU A 127 17.20 10.51 -15.21
N GLU A 128 17.05 9.57 -14.26
CA GLU A 128 18.11 8.66 -13.83
C GLU A 128 17.55 7.27 -13.54
N PRO A 129 18.35 6.18 -13.65
CA PRO A 129 17.96 4.84 -13.27
C PRO A 129 17.86 4.73 -11.74
N GLN A 130 16.91 5.44 -11.15
CA GLN A 130 16.64 5.35 -9.72
C GLN A 130 16.01 4.00 -9.40
N ARG A 131 16.54 3.36 -8.37
CA ARG A 131 15.94 2.15 -7.80
C ARG A 131 14.68 2.54 -7.04
N TRP A 132 13.52 2.30 -7.64
CA TRP A 132 12.23 2.62 -7.04
C TRP A 132 11.96 1.73 -5.81
N ALA A 133 11.35 2.34 -4.81
CA ALA A 133 11.05 1.62 -3.58
C ALA A 133 9.87 0.66 -3.77
N SER A 134 10.08 -0.61 -3.45
CA SER A 134 9.01 -1.63 -3.42
C SER A 134 8.12 -1.55 -2.17
N THR A 135 8.53 -0.72 -1.18
CA THR A 135 7.85 -0.60 0.12
C THR A 135 7.76 0.85 0.57
N THR A 136 6.78 1.15 1.41
CA THR A 136 6.60 2.48 2.03
C THR A 136 7.27 2.60 3.39
N ASN A 137 8.12 1.65 3.78
CA ASN A 137 8.75 1.63 5.11
C ASN A 137 9.58 2.89 5.39
N SER A 138 10.29 3.42 4.39
CA SER A 138 11.05 4.67 4.52
C SER A 138 10.15 5.87 4.75
N LEU A 139 8.97 5.91 4.13
CA LEU A 139 7.97 6.94 4.36
C LEU A 139 7.34 6.82 5.75
N GLU A 140 6.97 5.60 6.16
CA GLU A 140 6.29 5.35 7.44
C GLU A 140 7.22 5.56 8.64
N GLY A 141 8.44 5.02 8.60
CA GLY A 141 9.44 5.15 9.66
C GLY A 141 10.22 6.46 9.63
N GLY A 142 10.34 7.08 8.46
CA GLY A 142 11.04 8.34 8.25
C GLY A 142 10.12 9.56 8.31
N ILE A 143 9.59 9.97 7.17
CA ILE A 143 8.83 11.22 7.03
C ILE A 143 7.58 11.23 7.91
N ASN A 144 6.74 10.18 7.87
CA ASN A 144 5.51 10.12 8.65
C ASN A 144 5.76 10.11 10.16
N ALA A 145 6.81 9.47 10.63
CA ALA A 145 7.17 9.46 12.04
C ALA A 145 7.52 10.88 12.52
N GLN A 146 8.26 11.66 11.72
CA GLN A 146 8.61 13.03 12.04
C GLN A 146 7.40 13.96 11.95
N LEU A 147 6.53 13.80 10.93
CA LEU A 147 5.28 14.57 10.82
C LEU A 147 4.41 14.37 12.07
N LYS A 148 4.28 13.13 12.56
CA LYS A 148 3.54 12.84 13.80
C LYS A 148 4.17 13.52 15.00
N ARG A 149 5.50 13.47 15.16
CA ARG A 149 6.21 14.14 16.24
C ARG A 149 5.99 15.66 16.23
N ILE A 150 6.07 16.29 15.03
CA ILE A 150 5.80 17.71 14.85
C ILE A 150 4.36 18.04 15.23
N ALA A 151 3.38 17.26 14.75
CA ALA A 151 1.97 17.45 15.08
C ALA A 151 1.72 17.29 16.60
N ASP A 152 2.33 16.28 17.22
CA ASP A 152 2.22 16.02 18.66
C ASP A 152 2.86 17.11 19.52
N ALA A 153 4.05 17.61 19.13
CA ALA A 153 4.74 18.70 19.82
C ALA A 153 3.96 20.04 19.76
N HIS A 154 3.08 20.19 18.78
CA HIS A 154 2.31 21.41 18.54
C HIS A 154 0.81 21.22 18.81
N ARG A 155 0.44 20.27 19.65
CA ARG A 155 -0.94 20.11 20.15
C ARG A 155 -1.43 21.40 20.79
N GLY A 156 -2.67 21.78 20.50
CA GLY A 156 -3.29 23.01 21.01
C GLY A 156 -3.05 24.24 20.15
N ARG A 157 -2.29 24.17 19.06
CA ARG A 157 -2.23 25.21 18.04
C ARG A 157 -3.40 25.09 17.06
N SER A 158 -3.77 26.23 16.42
CA SER A 158 -4.81 26.20 15.38
C SER A 158 -4.41 25.25 14.24
N GLY A 159 -5.40 24.61 13.62
CA GLY A 159 -5.17 23.66 12.53
C GLY A 159 -4.38 24.26 11.37
N GLU A 160 -4.57 25.56 11.08
CA GLU A 160 -3.83 26.30 10.06
C GLU A 160 -2.34 26.38 10.39
N ARG A 161 -1.97 26.70 11.64
CA ARG A 161 -0.57 26.74 12.06
C ARG A 161 0.09 25.37 12.03
N GLN A 162 -0.64 24.33 12.47
CA GLN A 162 -0.14 22.95 12.37
C GLN A 162 0.10 22.57 10.91
N ARG A 163 -0.85 22.86 10.00
CA ARG A 163 -0.72 22.58 8.58
C ARG A 163 0.53 23.25 8.00
N ARG A 164 0.74 24.55 8.24
CA ARG A 164 1.93 25.28 7.75
C ARG A 164 3.25 24.67 8.24
N MET A 165 3.29 24.23 9.48
CA MET A 165 4.50 23.59 10.02
C MET A 165 4.79 22.26 9.34
N LEU A 166 3.76 21.46 9.06
CA LEU A 166 3.91 20.19 8.34
C LEU A 166 4.33 20.44 6.88
N GLU A 167 3.76 21.44 6.23
CA GLU A 167 4.13 21.87 4.87
C GLU A 167 5.61 22.33 4.81
N TRP A 168 6.07 23.13 5.76
CA TRP A 168 7.47 23.54 5.86
C TRP A 168 8.41 22.36 6.06
N TYR A 169 8.04 21.41 6.92
CA TYR A 169 8.83 20.21 7.10
C TYR A 169 8.90 19.40 5.80
N LEU A 170 7.79 19.21 5.10
CA LEU A 170 7.77 18.50 3.83
C LEU A 170 8.60 19.21 2.77
N HIS A 171 8.49 20.54 2.68
CA HIS A 171 9.31 21.36 1.78
C HIS A 171 10.81 21.18 2.05
N SER A 172 11.25 21.16 3.32
CA SER A 172 12.64 20.91 3.69
C SER A 172 13.18 19.52 3.31
N LYS A 173 12.27 18.59 2.95
CA LYS A 173 12.60 17.22 2.51
C LYS A 173 12.52 17.02 1.00
N THR A 174 12.22 18.05 0.23
CA THR A 174 12.32 18.00 -1.24
C THR A 174 13.78 17.89 -1.67
N GLN A 175 14.03 17.47 -2.90
CA GLN A 175 15.40 17.32 -3.41
C GLN A 175 16.18 18.63 -3.49
N LEU A 176 15.47 19.71 -3.79
CA LEU A 176 16.04 21.07 -3.90
C LEU A 176 15.12 22.03 -3.11
N PRO A 177 15.23 22.06 -1.77
CA PRO A 177 14.42 22.97 -0.99
C PRO A 177 14.89 24.40 -1.21
N ASP A 178 13.96 25.29 -1.54
CA ASP A 178 14.26 26.72 -1.56
C ASP A 178 14.64 27.22 -0.16
N ASP A 179 15.42 28.32 -0.11
CA ASP A 179 15.75 28.95 1.15
C ASP A 179 14.46 29.45 1.86
N PRO A 180 14.16 28.95 3.07
CA PRO A 180 12.97 29.34 3.82
C PRO A 180 12.85 30.86 4.04
N LEU A 181 13.98 31.56 4.26
CA LEU A 181 14.00 33.01 4.43
C LEU A 181 13.66 33.74 3.13
N LYS A 182 14.10 33.21 1.99
CA LYS A 182 13.75 33.77 0.68
C LYS A 182 12.26 33.70 0.44
N ILE A 183 11.66 32.54 0.69
CA ILE A 183 10.20 32.33 0.54
C ILE A 183 9.44 33.22 1.52
N ALA A 184 9.86 33.27 2.79
CA ALA A 184 9.22 34.11 3.80
C ALA A 184 9.22 35.59 3.40
N ARG A 185 10.35 36.10 2.84
CA ARG A 185 10.44 37.46 2.33
C ARG A 185 9.54 37.70 1.14
N GLN A 186 9.48 36.75 0.17
CA GLN A 186 8.60 36.85 -1.01
C GLN A 186 7.12 36.90 -0.63
N CYS A 187 6.73 36.22 0.45
CA CYS A 187 5.37 36.22 0.99
C CYS A 187 5.17 37.28 2.07
N ASN A 188 6.07 38.30 2.20
CA ASN A 188 6.04 39.35 3.22
C ASN A 188 5.74 38.78 4.62
N PHE A 189 6.37 37.65 4.97
CA PHE A 189 6.15 36.92 6.22
C PHE A 189 4.68 36.64 6.52
N GLY A 190 3.84 36.54 5.48
CA GLY A 190 2.41 36.31 5.58
C GLY A 190 1.57 37.53 5.97
N GLN A 191 2.15 38.71 6.04
CA GLN A 191 1.44 39.96 6.41
C GLN A 191 0.38 40.35 5.36
N ASP A 192 0.62 40.06 4.07
CA ASP A 192 -0.33 40.35 2.98
C ASP A 192 -1.67 39.64 3.13
N GLN A 193 -1.72 38.56 3.92
CA GLN A 193 -2.96 37.84 4.22
C GLN A 193 -3.69 38.43 5.43
N LEU A 194 -3.01 39.12 6.33
CA LEU A 194 -3.61 39.80 7.47
C LEU A 194 -4.31 41.10 7.08
N ALA A 195 -3.90 41.71 5.98
CA ALA A 195 -4.52 42.93 5.46
C ALA A 195 -5.86 42.67 4.72
N LYS A 196 -6.27 41.39 4.55
CA LYS A 196 -7.51 40.96 3.87
C LYS A 196 -8.61 40.50 4.84
N VAL A 197 -8.39 40.64 6.14
CA VAL A 197 -9.37 40.39 7.21
C VAL A 197 -9.75 41.73 7.82
#